data_1f6b95a96cb9b843d38e464a84df83c4
#
_entry.id   1f6b95a96cb9b843d38e464a84df83c4
#
_cell.length_a   1.000
_cell.length_b   1.000
_cell.length_c   1.000
_cell.angle_alpha   90.00
_cell.angle_beta   90.00
_cell.angle_gamma   90.00
#
_symmetry.space_group_name_H-M   'P 1'
#
loop_
_entity.id
_entity.type
_entity.pdbx_description
1 polymer ?
#
loop_
_entity_poly.entity_id
_entity_poly.type
_entity_poly.pdbx_seq_one_letter_code
_entity_poly.pdbx_strand_id
1 'polypeptide(L)'
;MTERQKRTSVQIDYGGNKDFFAVRLAGEDMINAHYQKGAIVIFRKQRFADDGDAIIALHNDKVRFCFYKTSGADVYLTAANNNILPTLVKPTDKLVILGKVCEVRMEV
;
A
#
# COMPACT_ATOMS: atom_id res chain seq x y z
N MET A 1 9.01 -18.76 10.06
CA MET A 1 9.28 -18.09 10.10
C MET A 1 8.83 -17.05 9.81
N THR A 2 8.54 -16.47 9.81
CA THR A 2 8.10 -15.38 9.77
C THR A 2 8.85 -14.24 9.25
N GLU A 3 9.87 -14.43 8.55
CA GLU A 3 10.60 -13.35 7.98
C GLU A 3 9.84 -12.51 7.10
N ARG A 4 8.87 -13.03 6.39
CA ARG A 4 8.17 -12.23 5.46
C ARG A 4 7.32 -11.21 6.11
N GLN A 5 6.82 -11.46 7.29
CA GLN A 5 6.09 -10.42 7.95
C GLN A 5 6.99 -9.29 8.30
N LYS A 6 8.20 -9.61 8.70
CA LYS A 6 9.13 -8.57 9.04
C LYS A 6 9.50 -7.73 7.84
N ARG A 7 9.58 -8.35 6.67
CA ARG A 7 9.90 -7.61 5.48
C ARG A 7 8.82 -6.66 5.10
N THR A 8 7.58 -7.05 5.33
CA THR A 8 6.47 -6.30 4.82
C THR A 8 6.32 -4.98 5.53
N SER A 9 6.46 -4.99 6.83
CA SER A 9 6.16 -3.76 7.54
C SER A 9 6.52 -3.86 8.98
N VAL A 10 6.79 -2.71 9.55
CA VAL A 10 6.82 -2.51 10.98
C VAL A 10 5.81 -1.41 11.22
N GLN A 11 4.73 -1.73 11.90
CA GLN A 11 3.73 -0.73 12.18
C GLN A 11 4.17 0.11 13.37
N ILE A 12 4.16 1.42 13.19
CA ILE A 12 4.58 2.35 14.22
C ILE A 12 3.43 3.31 14.46
N ASP A 13 3.13 3.56 15.72
CA ASP A 13 2.10 4.55 16.05
C ASP A 13 2.64 5.92 15.72
N TYR A 14 2.02 6.59 14.79
CA TYR A 14 2.47 7.88 14.32
C TYR A 14 1.98 8.95 15.29
N GLY A 15 2.89 9.42 16.15
CA GLY A 15 2.55 10.48 17.08
C GLY A 15 1.47 10.12 18.07
N GLY A 16 1.19 8.84 18.26
CA GLY A 16 0.12 8.42 19.13
C GLY A 16 -1.27 8.61 18.55
N ASN A 17 -1.37 9.05 17.31
CA ASN A 17 -2.66 9.29 16.67
C ASN A 17 -3.20 7.98 16.09
N LYS A 18 -4.39 7.58 16.53
CA LYS A 18 -4.98 6.32 16.11
C LYS A 18 -5.49 6.34 14.68
N ASP A 19 -5.58 7.50 14.06
CA ASP A 19 -6.07 7.60 12.70
C ASP A 19 -4.97 7.37 11.67
N PHE A 20 -3.74 7.23 12.12
CA PHE A 20 -2.59 7.06 11.23
C PHE A 20 -1.76 5.87 11.66
N PHE A 21 -1.03 5.33 10.71
CA PHE A 21 -0.04 4.31 11.01
C PHE A 21 1.11 4.43 10.02
N ALA A 22 2.25 3.88 10.40
CA ALA A 22 3.45 3.96 9.57
C ALA A 22 3.90 2.56 9.19
N VAL A 23 4.43 2.45 7.99
CA VAL A 23 4.94 1.19 7.46
C VAL A 23 6.32 1.47 6.86
N ARG A 24 7.30 0.62 7.21
CA ARG A 24 8.60 0.69 6.58
C ARG A 24 8.59 -0.23 5.36
N LEU A 25 8.95 0.30 4.22
CA LEU A 25 8.91 -0.47 2.98
C LEU A 25 10.07 -1.46 2.94
N ALA A 26 9.75 -2.70 2.64
CA ALA A 26 10.73 -3.76 2.50
C ALA A 26 10.73 -4.36 1.10
N GLY A 27 9.66 -4.17 0.37
CA GLY A 27 9.54 -4.67 -0.99
C GLY A 27 9.87 -3.61 -2.01
N GLU A 28 9.68 -3.96 -3.27
CA GLU A 28 9.99 -3.07 -4.38
C GLU A 28 8.77 -2.75 -5.23
N ASP A 29 7.58 -3.02 -4.74
CA ASP A 29 6.37 -2.87 -5.55
C ASP A 29 6.14 -1.45 -6.02
N MET A 30 6.57 -0.47 -5.24
CA MET A 30 6.30 0.93 -5.54
C MET A 30 7.56 1.73 -5.79
N ILE A 31 8.62 1.06 -6.25
CA ILE A 31 9.93 1.67 -6.29
C ILE A 31 10.01 2.88 -7.23
N ASN A 32 9.20 2.90 -8.29
CA ASN A 32 9.30 3.97 -9.29
C ASN A 32 8.52 5.23 -8.93
N ALA A 33 7.84 5.25 -7.79
CA ALA A 33 7.04 6.39 -7.39
C ALA A 33 7.64 7.07 -6.16
N HIS A 34 8.95 7.10 -6.07
CA HIS A 34 9.67 7.67 -4.93
C HIS A 34 9.48 6.87 -3.64
N TYR A 35 8.97 5.65 -3.75
CA TYR A 35 8.80 4.79 -2.59
C TYR A 35 9.93 3.78 -2.60
N GLN A 36 10.99 4.11 -1.95
CA GLN A 36 12.19 3.28 -1.95
C GLN A 36 12.19 2.34 -0.77
N LYS A 37 12.88 1.24 -0.94
CA LYS A 37 13.09 0.30 0.15
C LYS A 37 13.68 1.03 1.35
N GLY A 38 13.12 0.80 2.51
CA GLY A 38 13.56 1.47 3.73
C GLY A 38 12.82 2.76 4.05
N ALA A 39 12.06 3.30 3.10
CA ALA A 39 11.26 4.48 3.37
C ALA A 39 10.17 4.16 4.39
N ILE A 40 9.81 5.16 5.16
CA ILE A 40 8.68 5.05 6.08
C ILE A 40 7.52 5.79 5.45
N VAL A 41 6.43 5.08 5.25
CA VAL A 41 5.23 5.64 4.65
C VAL A 41 4.16 5.78 5.72
N ILE A 42 3.62 6.97 5.84
CA ILE A 42 2.57 7.27 6.80
C ILE A 42 1.24 7.17 6.07
N PHE A 43 0.35 6.35 6.60
CA PHE A 43 -0.99 6.13 6.03
C PHE A 43 -2.04 6.68 6.96
N ARG A 44 -3.08 7.27 6.35
CA ARG A 44 -4.30 7.58 7.08
C ARG A 44 -5.23 6.39 6.97
N LYS A 45 -5.76 5.93 8.09
CA LYS A 45 -6.68 4.80 8.09
C LYS A 45 -7.98 5.21 7.42
N GLN A 46 -8.36 4.45 6.40
CA GLN A 46 -9.65 4.63 5.74
C GLN A 46 -9.96 3.38 4.95
N ARG A 47 -11.24 3.18 4.67
CA ARG A 47 -11.71 1.96 4.01
C ARG A 47 -12.10 2.19 2.56
N PHE A 48 -11.83 3.36 2.03
CA PHE A 48 -12.17 3.68 0.65
C PHE A 48 -10.99 4.37 0.00
N ALA A 49 -11.00 4.41 -1.32
CA ALA A 49 -9.97 5.08 -2.08
C ALA A 49 -10.57 5.65 -3.35
N ASP A 50 -9.92 6.68 -3.88
CA ASP A 50 -10.28 7.27 -5.16
C ASP A 50 -9.27 6.86 -6.21
N ASP A 51 -9.67 7.00 -7.46
CA ASP A 51 -8.79 6.66 -8.57
C ASP A 51 -7.47 7.42 -8.44
N GLY A 52 -6.38 6.69 -8.51
CA GLY A 52 -5.04 7.28 -8.44
C GLY A 52 -4.43 7.30 -7.05
N ASP A 53 -5.19 6.97 -6.02
CA ASP A 53 -4.64 7.00 -4.66
C ASP A 53 -3.60 5.91 -4.46
N ALA A 54 -2.55 6.26 -3.73
CA ALA A 54 -1.59 5.27 -3.24
C ALA A 54 -2.14 4.72 -1.92
N ILE A 55 -2.30 3.42 -1.84
CA ILE A 55 -2.97 2.78 -0.72
C ILE A 55 -2.20 1.57 -0.23
N ILE A 56 -2.55 1.17 0.99
CA ILE A 56 -2.21 -0.15 1.48
C ILE A 56 -3.51 -0.91 1.68
N ALA A 57 -3.56 -2.13 1.21
CA ALA A 57 -4.79 -2.91 1.18
C ALA A 57 -4.51 -4.39 1.38
N LEU A 58 -5.56 -5.13 1.73
CA LEU A 58 -5.53 -6.58 1.71
C LEU A 58 -6.30 -7.02 0.48
N HIS A 59 -5.63 -7.75 -0.39
CA HIS A 59 -6.26 -8.32 -1.58
C HIS A 59 -6.19 -9.82 -1.42
N ASN A 60 -7.32 -10.45 -1.18
CA ASN A 60 -7.42 -11.87 -0.87
C ASN A 60 -6.45 -12.23 0.25
N ASP A 61 -6.45 -11.39 1.30
CA ASP A 61 -5.66 -11.57 2.51
C ASP A 61 -4.17 -11.32 2.33
N LYS A 62 -3.74 -10.81 1.18
CA LYS A 62 -2.35 -10.41 0.98
C LYS A 62 -2.22 -8.92 1.07
N VAL A 63 -1.22 -8.46 1.80
CA VAL A 63 -0.94 -7.03 1.92
C VAL A 63 -0.36 -6.52 0.62
N ARG A 64 -0.94 -5.44 0.09
CA ARG A 64 -0.47 -4.80 -1.12
C ARG A 64 -0.29 -3.32 -0.88
N PHE A 65 0.85 -2.80 -1.27
CA PHE A 65 1.08 -1.36 -1.34
C PHE A 65 1.08 -1.01 -2.82
N CYS A 66 0.10 -0.24 -3.25
CA CYS A 66 -0.14 -0.06 -4.68
C CYS A 66 -0.96 1.19 -4.94
N PHE A 67 -1.14 1.51 -6.21
CA PHE A 67 -2.08 2.55 -6.61
C PHE A 67 -3.43 1.91 -6.89
N TYR A 68 -4.47 2.58 -6.46
CA TYR A 68 -5.86 2.17 -6.70
C TYR A 68 -6.30 2.84 -7.99
N LYS A 69 -6.63 2.06 -9.00
CA LYS A 69 -7.03 2.60 -10.28
C LYS A 69 -8.40 2.08 -10.66
N THR A 70 -9.20 2.93 -11.27
CA THR A 70 -10.52 2.53 -11.71
C THR A 70 -10.65 2.76 -13.20
N SER A 71 -11.44 1.91 -13.84
CA SER A 71 -11.79 2.05 -15.25
C SER A 71 -13.21 1.54 -15.40
N GLY A 72 -14.16 2.46 -15.52
CA GLY A 72 -15.57 2.09 -15.49
C GLY A 72 -15.90 1.44 -14.15
N ALA A 73 -16.45 0.23 -14.21
CA ALA A 73 -16.78 -0.52 -13.00
C ALA A 73 -15.62 -1.37 -12.48
N ASP A 74 -14.50 -1.39 -13.19
CA ASP A 74 -13.38 -2.24 -12.84
C ASP A 74 -12.41 -1.53 -11.94
N VAL A 75 -11.79 -2.30 -11.04
CA VAL A 75 -10.75 -1.81 -10.14
C VAL A 75 -9.47 -2.57 -10.41
N TYR A 76 -8.38 -1.85 -10.51
CA TYR A 76 -7.06 -2.42 -10.71
C TYR A 76 -6.13 -1.95 -9.61
N LEU A 77 -5.23 -2.82 -9.20
CA LEU A 77 -4.15 -2.46 -8.30
C LEU A 77 -2.88 -2.43 -9.13
N THR A 78 -2.23 -1.28 -9.18
CA THR A 78 -1.05 -1.12 -10.01
C THR A 78 0.14 -0.75 -9.15
N ALA A 79 1.30 -1.30 -9.51
CA ALA A 79 2.54 -0.92 -8.85
C ALA A 79 3.19 0.22 -9.62
N ALA A 80 4.08 0.93 -8.92
CA ALA A 80 4.88 1.95 -9.59
C ALA A 80 6.13 1.34 -10.22
N ASN A 81 6.21 0.04 -10.27
CA ASN A 81 7.34 -0.69 -10.83
C ASN A 81 6.91 -1.21 -12.19
N ASN A 82 7.63 -0.81 -13.25
CA ASN A 82 7.27 -1.18 -14.61
C ASN A 82 7.36 -2.68 -14.87
N ASN A 83 8.04 -3.40 -14.00
CA ASN A 83 8.18 -4.85 -14.15
C ASN A 83 7.01 -5.62 -13.55
N ILE A 84 6.05 -4.92 -12.94
CA ILE A 84 4.93 -5.56 -12.28
C ILE A 84 3.66 -5.18 -13.01
N LEU A 85 2.93 -6.17 -13.47
CA LEU A 85 1.70 -5.93 -14.22
C LEU A 85 0.58 -5.50 -13.30
N PRO A 86 -0.37 -4.69 -13.80
CA PRO A 86 -1.55 -4.35 -13.03
C PRO A 86 -2.35 -5.60 -12.68
N THR A 87 -2.99 -5.57 -11.53
CA THR A 87 -3.82 -6.67 -11.05
C THR A 87 -5.28 -6.25 -11.08
N LEU A 88 -6.08 -6.96 -11.84
CA LEU A 88 -7.52 -6.72 -11.85
C LEU A 88 -8.12 -7.32 -10.58
N VAL A 89 -8.92 -6.54 -9.88
CA VAL A 89 -9.67 -7.02 -8.73
C VAL A 89 -10.97 -7.63 -9.27
N LYS A 90 -11.09 -8.94 -9.14
CA LYS A 90 -12.26 -9.66 -9.66
C LYS A 90 -13.45 -9.48 -8.73
N PRO A 91 -14.68 -9.59 -9.25
CA PRO A 91 -15.85 -9.49 -8.37
C PRO A 91 -15.87 -10.49 -7.24
N THR A 92 -15.20 -11.64 -7.42
CA THR A 92 -15.14 -12.67 -6.39
C THR A 92 -14.00 -12.44 -5.40
N ASP A 93 -13.14 -11.47 -5.66
CA ASP A 93 -12.02 -11.19 -4.78
C ASP A 93 -12.47 -10.40 -3.56
N LYS A 94 -11.70 -10.53 -2.48
CA LYS A 94 -11.91 -9.72 -1.28
C LYS A 94 -10.86 -8.62 -1.31
N LEU A 95 -11.31 -7.39 -1.29
CA LEU A 95 -10.43 -6.23 -1.21
C LEU A 95 -10.81 -5.40 0.00
N VAL A 96 -9.85 -5.19 0.89
CA VAL A 96 -10.04 -4.35 2.07
C VAL A 96 -9.00 -3.26 2.03
N ILE A 97 -9.42 -2.02 1.87
CA ILE A 97 -8.51 -0.89 1.90
C ILE A 97 -8.24 -0.57 3.36
N LEU A 98 -6.97 -0.47 3.71
CA LEU A 98 -6.56 -0.21 5.08
C LEU A 98 -6.17 1.24 5.31
N GLY A 99 -5.64 1.89 4.29
CA GLY A 99 -5.22 3.28 4.42
C GLY A 99 -4.76 3.89 3.12
N LYS A 100 -4.64 5.21 3.15
CA LYS A 100 -4.16 6.00 2.03
C LYS A 100 -2.91 6.72 2.45
N VAL A 101 -1.95 6.82 1.54
CA VAL A 101 -0.68 7.50 1.83
C VAL A 101 -0.91 8.97 2.12
N CYS A 102 -0.33 9.44 3.21
CA CYS A 102 -0.31 10.84 3.56
C CYS A 102 1.07 11.44 3.40
N GLU A 103 2.10 10.69 3.71
CA GLU A 103 3.45 11.24 3.79
C GLU A 103 4.46 10.12 3.58
N VAL A 104 5.57 10.44 2.95
CA VAL A 104 6.68 9.51 2.79
C VAL A 104 7.91 10.14 3.41
N ARG A 105 8.60 9.42 4.26
CA ARG A 105 9.83 9.88 4.88
C ARG A 105 10.96 8.97 4.49
N MET A 106 12.05 9.58 4.05
CA MET A 106 13.26 8.84 3.74
C MET A 106 14.24 9.06 4.88
N GLU A 107 14.75 7.97 5.40
CA GLU A 107 15.79 8.08 6.41
C GLU A 107 17.13 8.27 5.73
N VAL A 108 17.91 9.12 6.29
CA VAL A 108 19.22 9.44 5.72
C VAL A 108 20.31 8.65 6.43
#